data_75d5980072468eb1f2a7e05409526b52
#
_entry.id   75d5980072468eb1f2a7e05409526b52
#
_cell.length_a   1.000
_cell.length_b   1.000
_cell.length_c   1.000
_cell.angle_alpha   90.00
_cell.angle_beta   90.00
_cell.angle_gamma   90.00
#
_symmetry.space_group_name_H-M   'P 1'
#
loop_
_entity.id
_entity.type
_entity.pdbx_description
1 polymer ?
#
loop_
_entity_poly.entity_id
_entity_poly.type
_entity_poly.pdbx_seq_one_letter_code
_entity_poly.pdbx_strand_id
1 'polypeptide(L)'
;MNDPLWMTNYELIYSHPELMIDWFSILGNHEYRGSTQAVLDYTNISRRWSMPDRYYTKVFEEKGVTIRIVWIDTTPLIDKYRNESDKYPDACKQDISKQLSWLESVLASAKEDWIIVAGHHPIYAYTPKEESERLDMQKRVDSILRK
;
A
#
# COMPACT_ATOMS: atom_id res chain seq x y z
N MET A 1 11.26 -12.29 11.73
CA MET A 1 9.90 -12.18 12.30
C MET A 1 9.88 -11.84 13.79
N ASN A 2 10.93 -12.01 14.54
CA ASN A 2 10.97 -11.69 15.97
C ASN A 2 11.60 -10.31 16.26
N ASP A 3 11.37 -9.33 15.38
CA ASP A 3 11.84 -7.97 15.65
C ASP A 3 11.01 -7.37 16.78
N PRO A 4 11.63 -7.00 17.92
CA PRO A 4 10.92 -6.43 19.06
C PRO A 4 10.25 -5.09 18.75
N LEU A 5 10.62 -4.42 17.65
CA LEU A 5 10.00 -3.17 17.22
C LEU A 5 8.53 -3.34 16.85
N TRP A 6 8.10 -4.50 16.38
CA TRP A 6 6.68 -4.78 16.18
C TRP A 6 5.89 -4.67 17.48
N MET A 7 6.44 -5.21 18.55
CA MET A 7 5.81 -5.15 19.86
C MET A 7 5.84 -3.72 20.41
N THR A 8 6.99 -3.06 20.41
CA THR A 8 7.16 -1.75 21.04
C THR A 8 6.57 -0.58 20.25
N ASN A 9 6.55 -0.66 18.92
CA ASN A 9 6.12 0.45 18.06
C ASN A 9 4.71 0.27 17.50
N TYR A 10 4.12 -0.91 17.60
CA TYR A 10 2.77 -1.17 17.10
C TYR A 10 1.88 -1.81 18.17
N GLU A 11 2.15 -3.05 18.62
CA GLU A 11 1.21 -3.80 19.45
C GLU A 11 0.96 -3.12 20.81
N LEU A 12 1.99 -2.62 21.47
CA LEU A 12 1.87 -1.95 22.77
C LEU A 12 1.36 -0.50 22.66
N ILE A 13 1.74 0.21 21.61
CA ILE A 13 1.30 1.60 21.41
C ILE A 13 -0.21 1.67 21.13
N TYR A 14 -0.69 0.80 20.24
CA TYR A 14 -2.10 0.77 19.85
C TYR A 14 -2.88 -0.32 20.61
N SER A 15 -2.67 -0.41 21.93
CA SER A 15 -3.22 -1.47 22.77
C SER A 15 -4.59 -1.18 23.39
N HIS A 16 -5.18 -0.01 23.14
CA HIS A 16 -6.52 0.32 23.63
C HIS A 16 -7.55 -0.68 23.08
N PRO A 17 -8.53 -1.15 23.89
CA PRO A 17 -9.52 -2.16 23.45
C PRO A 17 -10.27 -1.79 22.15
N GLU A 18 -10.61 -0.51 21.97
CA GLU A 18 -11.27 -0.03 20.74
C GLU A 18 -10.41 -0.10 19.48
N LEU A 19 -9.08 -0.26 19.64
CA LEU A 19 -8.13 -0.43 18.54
C LEU A 19 -7.85 -1.92 18.24
N MET A 20 -8.54 -2.85 18.92
CA MET A 20 -8.45 -4.30 18.65
C MET A 20 -9.32 -4.69 17.44
N ILE A 21 -9.18 -3.97 16.36
CA ILE A 21 -9.84 -4.15 15.06
C ILE A 21 -8.80 -4.50 14.00
N ASP A 22 -9.24 -4.87 12.79
CA ASP A 22 -8.35 -5.10 11.65
C ASP A 22 -7.64 -3.80 11.22
N TRP A 23 -6.32 -3.87 11.08
CA TRP A 23 -5.48 -2.80 10.57
C TRP A 23 -4.98 -3.17 9.17
N PHE A 24 -5.60 -2.58 8.15
CA PHE A 24 -5.20 -2.77 6.76
C PHE A 24 -4.02 -1.85 6.44
N SER A 25 -2.93 -2.43 5.96
CA SER A 25 -1.65 -1.75 5.83
C SER A 25 -1.14 -1.71 4.40
N ILE A 26 -0.25 -0.78 4.12
CA ILE A 26 0.46 -0.61 2.85
C ILE A 26 1.96 -0.52 3.09
N LEU A 27 2.74 -0.87 2.06
CA LEU A 27 4.18 -0.65 2.07
C LEU A 27 4.52 0.80 1.71
N GLY A 28 5.46 1.38 2.45
CA GLY A 28 6.13 2.60 2.08
C GLY A 28 7.57 2.34 1.61
N ASN A 29 8.29 3.39 1.25
CA ASN A 29 9.66 3.28 0.77
C ASN A 29 10.64 2.83 1.88
N HIS A 30 10.31 3.03 3.14
CA HIS A 30 11.16 2.59 4.25
C HIS A 30 11.12 1.09 4.45
N GLU A 31 9.99 0.42 4.23
CA GLU A 31 9.87 -1.04 4.28
C GLU A 31 10.73 -1.70 3.21
N TYR A 32 10.94 -1.03 2.08
CA TYR A 32 11.82 -1.49 1.00
C TYR A 32 13.33 -1.39 1.30
N ARG A 33 13.71 -0.73 2.40
CA ARG A 33 15.09 -0.75 2.91
C ARG A 33 15.41 -2.02 3.71
N GLY A 34 14.39 -2.78 4.07
CA GLY A 34 14.46 -4.03 4.80
C GLY A 34 13.81 -5.18 4.05
N SER A 35 13.15 -6.05 4.78
CA SER A 35 12.40 -7.18 4.21
C SER A 35 10.92 -6.85 4.09
N THR A 36 10.47 -6.51 2.89
CA THR A 36 9.05 -6.31 2.60
C THR A 36 8.23 -7.58 2.84
N GLN A 37 8.83 -8.76 2.62
CA GLN A 37 8.18 -10.04 2.91
C GLN A 37 7.88 -10.21 4.41
N ALA A 38 8.77 -9.76 5.29
CA ALA A 38 8.53 -9.83 6.73
C ALA A 38 7.32 -8.98 7.17
N VAL A 39 7.04 -7.88 6.47
CA VAL A 39 5.85 -7.04 6.73
C VAL A 39 4.56 -7.77 6.34
N LEU A 40 4.56 -8.47 5.20
CA LEU A 40 3.43 -9.30 4.78
C LEU A 40 3.24 -10.49 5.75
N ASP A 41 4.33 -11.18 6.08
CA ASP A 41 4.30 -12.37 6.95
C ASP A 41 3.81 -12.05 8.36
N TYR A 42 3.92 -10.79 8.80
CA TYR A 42 3.39 -10.36 10.10
C TYR A 42 1.86 -10.51 10.20
N THR A 43 1.15 -10.55 9.09
CA THR A 43 -0.28 -10.90 9.03
C THR A 43 -0.58 -12.27 9.65
N ASN A 44 0.38 -13.20 9.62
CA ASN A 44 0.22 -14.54 10.22
C ASN A 44 0.55 -14.57 11.73
N ILE A 45 1.06 -13.46 12.28
CA ILE A 45 1.50 -13.34 13.67
C ILE A 45 0.55 -12.48 14.48
N SER A 46 0.28 -11.27 14.00
CA SER A 46 -0.62 -10.33 14.65
C SER A 46 -2.08 -10.66 14.37
N ARG A 47 -2.93 -10.52 15.39
CA ARG A 47 -4.39 -10.69 15.23
C ARG A 47 -5.04 -9.53 14.48
N ARG A 48 -4.35 -8.39 14.40
CA ARG A 48 -4.89 -7.13 13.88
C ARG A 48 -4.29 -6.72 12.55
N TRP A 49 -3.01 -7.04 12.33
CA TRP A 49 -2.31 -6.68 11.11
C TRP A 49 -2.86 -7.46 9.94
N SER A 50 -3.38 -6.75 8.95
CA SER A 50 -3.97 -7.35 7.74
C SER A 50 -3.30 -6.75 6.51
N MET A 51 -2.38 -7.52 5.93
CA MET A 51 -1.69 -7.20 4.69
C MET A 51 -1.48 -8.48 3.88
N PRO A 52 -2.52 -8.92 3.17
CA PRO A 52 -2.50 -10.24 2.50
C PRO A 52 -1.57 -10.30 1.29
N ASP A 53 -1.28 -9.15 0.68
CA ASP A 53 -0.36 -9.01 -0.45
C ASP A 53 0.22 -7.58 -0.48
N ARG A 54 1.16 -7.29 -1.38
CA ARG A 54 1.74 -5.96 -1.62
C ARG A 54 0.69 -4.96 -2.11
N TYR A 55 -0.26 -5.42 -2.89
CA TYR A 55 -1.44 -4.68 -3.32
C TYR A 55 -2.66 -5.59 -3.31
N TYR A 56 -3.77 -5.08 -2.83
CA TYR A 56 -4.99 -5.88 -2.61
C TYR A 56 -6.22 -4.98 -2.54
N THR A 57 -7.40 -5.58 -2.53
CA THR A 57 -8.66 -4.86 -2.38
C THR A 57 -9.61 -5.60 -1.45
N LYS A 58 -10.46 -4.86 -0.77
CA LYS A 58 -11.53 -5.40 0.08
C LYS A 58 -12.77 -4.53 -0.04
N VAL A 59 -13.92 -5.16 0.00
CA VAL A 59 -15.23 -4.49 0.05
C VAL A 59 -15.74 -4.52 1.47
N PHE A 60 -16.27 -3.39 1.92
CA PHE A 60 -16.98 -3.24 3.18
C PHE A 60 -18.42 -2.85 2.90
N GLU A 61 -19.34 -3.36 3.70
CA GLU A 61 -20.76 -3.03 3.63
C GLU A 61 -21.28 -2.71 5.02
N GLU A 62 -21.96 -1.58 5.14
CA GLU A 62 -22.68 -1.23 6.36
C GLU A 62 -23.97 -0.48 5.99
N LYS A 63 -25.11 -0.94 6.54
CA LYS A 63 -26.43 -0.31 6.36
C LYS A 63 -26.82 -0.09 4.90
N GLY A 64 -26.40 -0.99 4.02
CA GLY A 64 -26.70 -0.95 2.59
C GLY A 64 -25.81 -0.04 1.78
N VAL A 65 -24.77 0.57 2.38
CA VAL A 65 -23.72 1.32 1.68
C VAL A 65 -22.49 0.45 1.53
N THR A 66 -21.96 0.39 0.31
CA THR A 66 -20.79 -0.42 -0.04
C THR A 66 -19.58 0.46 -0.32
N ILE A 67 -18.42 0.08 0.21
CA ILE A 67 -17.15 0.78 0.01
C ILE A 67 -16.10 -0.23 -0.42
N ARG A 68 -15.51 -0.02 -1.59
CA ARG A 68 -14.30 -0.74 -2.00
C ARG A 68 -13.08 0.08 -1.63
N ILE A 69 -12.15 -0.52 -0.90
CA ILE A 69 -10.82 0.06 -0.70
C ILE A 69 -9.81 -0.77 -1.50
N VAL A 70 -8.95 -0.07 -2.24
CA VAL A 70 -7.90 -0.64 -3.09
C VAL A 70 -6.57 -0.12 -2.57
N TRP A 71 -5.75 -1.00 -1.99
CA TRP A 71 -4.42 -0.68 -1.51
C TRP A 71 -3.39 -0.98 -2.58
N ILE A 72 -2.54 0.00 -2.91
CA ILE A 72 -1.51 -0.12 -3.94
C ILE A 72 -0.11 0.05 -3.37
N ASP A 73 0.84 -0.71 -3.89
CA ASP A 73 2.25 -0.58 -3.58
C ASP A 73 2.90 0.45 -4.49
N THR A 74 3.09 1.65 -3.97
CA THR A 74 3.56 2.79 -4.76
C THR A 74 5.07 2.87 -4.91
N THR A 75 5.85 2.24 -4.02
CA THR A 75 7.32 2.33 -4.05
C THR A 75 7.92 1.81 -5.37
N PRO A 76 7.53 0.63 -5.89
CA PRO A 76 8.03 0.16 -7.19
C PRO A 76 7.59 1.01 -8.38
N LEU A 77 6.54 1.83 -8.23
CA LEU A 77 6.06 2.71 -9.29
C LEU A 77 6.92 3.96 -9.48
N ILE A 78 7.94 4.16 -8.68
CA ILE A 78 8.81 5.34 -8.69
C ILE A 78 10.22 4.92 -9.12
N ASP A 79 10.71 5.51 -10.20
CA ASP A 79 11.98 5.14 -10.82
C ASP A 79 13.18 5.29 -9.89
N LYS A 80 13.18 6.30 -9.02
CA LYS A 80 14.21 6.51 -8.00
C LYS A 80 14.44 5.23 -7.17
N TYR A 81 13.40 4.63 -6.65
CA TYR A 81 13.52 3.45 -5.78
C TYR A 81 13.93 2.18 -6.55
N ARG A 82 13.55 2.08 -7.81
CA ARG A 82 13.96 0.97 -8.68
C ARG A 82 15.42 1.06 -9.08
N ASN A 83 15.94 2.28 -9.23
CA ASN A 83 17.31 2.54 -9.67
C ASN A 83 18.33 2.47 -8.51
N GLU A 84 17.89 2.65 -7.25
CA GLU A 84 18.72 2.55 -6.06
C GLU A 84 18.62 1.14 -5.43
N SER A 85 18.97 0.09 -6.19
CA SER A 85 18.78 -1.31 -5.77
C SER A 85 19.57 -1.70 -4.51
N ASP A 86 20.69 -1.06 -4.24
CA ASP A 86 21.49 -1.30 -3.02
C ASP A 86 20.73 -0.89 -1.76
N LYS A 87 19.90 0.15 -1.88
CA LYS A 87 19.11 0.69 -0.78
C LYS A 87 17.68 0.15 -0.72
N TYR A 88 17.14 -0.22 -1.88
CA TYR A 88 15.76 -0.73 -2.05
C TYR A 88 15.76 -2.02 -2.86
N PRO A 89 16.33 -3.13 -2.31
CA PRO A 89 16.67 -4.32 -3.10
C PRO A 89 15.48 -5.05 -3.71
N ASP A 90 14.28 -4.84 -3.18
CA ASP A 90 13.07 -5.48 -3.70
C ASP A 90 12.26 -4.62 -4.67
N ALA A 91 12.54 -3.32 -4.78
CA ALA A 91 11.73 -2.42 -5.60
C ALA A 91 11.86 -2.72 -7.11
N CYS A 92 13.08 -2.99 -7.59
CA CYS A 92 13.31 -3.34 -9.00
C CYS A 92 12.80 -4.73 -9.39
N LYS A 93 12.55 -5.61 -8.41
CA LYS A 93 12.05 -6.98 -8.64
C LYS A 93 10.53 -7.04 -8.84
N GLN A 94 9.81 -5.96 -8.52
CA GLN A 94 8.36 -5.95 -8.63
C GLN A 94 7.91 -5.74 -10.08
N ASP A 95 6.91 -6.51 -10.49
CA ASP A 95 6.25 -6.34 -11.80
C ASP A 95 5.19 -5.23 -11.72
N ILE A 96 5.61 -4.02 -12.11
CA ILE A 96 4.73 -2.84 -12.10
C ILE A 96 3.61 -2.95 -13.13
N SER A 97 3.85 -3.61 -14.26
CA SER A 97 2.83 -3.79 -15.30
C SER A 97 1.69 -4.65 -14.82
N LYS A 98 2.02 -5.72 -14.08
CA LYS A 98 1.03 -6.60 -13.45
C LYS A 98 0.17 -5.83 -12.45
N GLN A 99 0.78 -5.02 -11.58
CA GLN A 99 0.03 -4.22 -10.61
C GLN A 99 -0.88 -3.19 -11.29
N LEU A 100 -0.39 -2.47 -12.30
CA LEU A 100 -1.19 -1.44 -12.99
C LEU A 100 -2.36 -2.07 -13.77
N SER A 101 -2.14 -3.19 -14.45
CA SER A 101 -3.22 -3.93 -15.13
C SER A 101 -4.25 -4.47 -14.14
N TRP A 102 -3.80 -4.95 -12.97
CA TRP A 102 -4.69 -5.37 -11.90
C TRP A 102 -5.51 -4.19 -11.37
N LEU A 103 -4.88 -3.04 -11.09
CA LEU A 103 -5.57 -1.82 -10.61
C LEU A 103 -6.66 -1.38 -11.60
N GLU A 104 -6.32 -1.32 -12.89
CA GLU A 104 -7.28 -0.96 -13.94
C GLU A 104 -8.46 -1.94 -13.98
N SER A 105 -8.19 -3.24 -13.91
CA SER A 105 -9.24 -4.28 -13.89
C SER A 105 -10.15 -4.17 -12.66
N VAL A 106 -9.57 -3.94 -11.48
CA VAL A 106 -10.34 -3.78 -10.23
C VAL A 106 -11.25 -2.57 -10.31
N LEU A 107 -10.75 -1.42 -10.77
CA LEU A 107 -11.53 -0.19 -10.87
C LEU A 107 -12.62 -0.30 -11.95
N ALA A 108 -12.32 -0.88 -13.10
CA ALA A 108 -13.30 -1.07 -14.19
C ALA A 108 -14.45 -2.03 -13.80
N SER A 109 -14.20 -2.97 -12.89
CA SER A 109 -15.22 -3.93 -12.42
C SER A 109 -15.97 -3.49 -11.17
N ALA A 110 -15.52 -2.43 -10.51
CA ALA A 110 -16.09 -1.94 -9.27
C ALA A 110 -17.51 -1.39 -9.49
N LYS A 111 -18.40 -1.70 -8.55
CA LYS A 111 -19.82 -1.28 -8.56
C LYS A 111 -20.25 -0.73 -7.20
N GLU A 112 -19.33 -0.60 -6.28
CA GLU A 112 -19.58 -0.13 -4.93
C GLU A 112 -19.93 1.37 -4.96
N ASP A 113 -20.68 1.83 -3.96
CA ASP A 113 -21.09 3.24 -3.83
C ASP A 113 -19.89 4.18 -3.70
N TRP A 114 -18.81 3.67 -3.07
CA TRP A 114 -17.55 4.39 -2.89
C TRP A 114 -16.38 3.52 -3.28
N ILE A 115 -15.42 4.12 -3.98
CA ILE A 115 -14.15 3.50 -4.33
C ILE A 115 -13.03 4.41 -3.80
N ILE A 116 -12.19 3.86 -2.92
CA ILE A 116 -11.05 4.57 -2.32
C ILE A 116 -9.78 3.85 -2.73
N VAL A 117 -8.83 4.55 -3.34
CA VAL A 117 -7.49 4.02 -3.62
C VAL A 117 -6.50 4.60 -2.62
N ALA A 118 -5.85 3.74 -1.86
CA ALA A 118 -4.88 4.08 -0.83
C ALA A 118 -3.46 3.69 -1.25
N GLY A 119 -2.53 4.62 -1.15
CA GLY A 119 -1.10 4.41 -1.44
C GLY A 119 -0.23 5.28 -0.55
N HIS A 120 1.06 4.93 -0.42
CA HIS A 120 1.99 5.66 0.44
C HIS A 120 2.43 7.01 -0.17
N HIS A 121 2.76 7.03 -1.47
CA HIS A 121 3.22 8.24 -2.13
C HIS A 121 2.04 9.02 -2.73
N PRO A 122 1.98 10.35 -2.53
CA PRO A 122 0.92 11.17 -3.09
C PRO A 122 1.09 11.33 -4.61
N ILE A 123 -0.04 11.41 -5.32
CA ILE A 123 -0.08 11.74 -6.74
C ILE A 123 0.00 13.26 -6.91
N TYR A 124 -0.69 13.98 -6.05
CA TYR A 124 -0.72 15.44 -6.01
C TYR A 124 -0.36 15.95 -4.62
N ALA A 125 0.65 16.79 -4.53
CA ALA A 125 1.03 17.47 -3.30
C ALA A 125 1.74 18.79 -3.64
N TYR A 126 1.51 19.81 -2.85
CA TYR A 126 2.23 21.07 -2.96
C TYR A 126 3.51 21.02 -2.14
N THR A 127 4.54 20.37 -2.71
CA THR A 127 5.88 20.35 -2.12
C THR A 127 6.91 20.23 -3.25
N PRO A 128 7.93 21.09 -3.31
CA PRO A 128 9.01 20.96 -4.28
C PRO A 128 9.92 19.76 -4.00
N LYS A 129 9.95 19.32 -2.75
CA LYS A 129 10.65 18.09 -2.37
C LYS A 129 9.92 16.89 -2.98
N GLU A 130 10.67 15.97 -3.55
CA GLU A 130 10.13 14.71 -4.11
C GLU A 130 9.25 14.90 -5.36
N GLU A 131 9.49 15.98 -6.12
CA GLU A 131 8.75 16.25 -7.37
C GLU A 131 8.86 15.10 -8.38
N SER A 132 10.04 14.50 -8.54
CA SER A 132 10.23 13.36 -9.43
C SER A 132 9.36 12.15 -9.06
N GLU A 133 9.15 11.91 -7.78
CA GLU A 133 8.30 10.82 -7.28
C GLU A 133 6.83 11.05 -7.66
N ARG A 134 6.35 12.29 -7.52
CA ARG A 134 4.99 12.67 -7.94
C ARG A 134 4.80 12.56 -9.45
N LEU A 135 5.78 12.99 -10.24
CA LEU A 135 5.71 12.89 -11.69
C LEU A 135 5.63 11.44 -12.15
N ASP A 136 6.39 10.53 -11.53
CA ASP A 136 6.29 9.10 -11.80
C ASP A 136 4.92 8.55 -11.44
N MET A 137 4.36 8.94 -10.29
CA MET A 137 3.02 8.54 -9.87
C MET A 137 1.94 9.08 -10.81
N GLN A 138 2.01 10.37 -11.19
CA GLN A 138 1.09 10.97 -12.16
C GLN A 138 1.14 10.24 -13.50
N LYS A 139 2.35 10.00 -14.02
CA LYS A 139 2.54 9.32 -15.30
C LYS A 139 1.94 7.90 -15.32
N ARG A 140 2.02 7.15 -14.22
CA ARG A 140 1.65 5.74 -14.17
C ARG A 140 0.24 5.48 -13.66
N VAL A 141 -0.24 6.29 -12.74
CA VAL A 141 -1.47 5.99 -11.98
C VAL A 141 -2.62 6.94 -12.30
N ASP A 142 -2.34 8.22 -12.57
CA ASP A 142 -3.40 9.24 -12.73
C ASP A 142 -4.40 8.91 -13.83
N SER A 143 -3.93 8.44 -14.99
CA SER A 143 -4.80 8.06 -16.11
C SER A 143 -5.72 6.87 -15.80
N ILE A 144 -5.30 5.98 -14.89
CA ILE A 144 -6.11 4.85 -14.45
C ILE A 144 -7.19 5.31 -13.47
N LEU A 145 -6.86 6.25 -12.58
CA LEU A 145 -7.78 6.76 -11.56
C LEU A 145 -8.86 7.72 -12.11
N ARG A 146 -8.66 8.27 -13.31
CA ARG A 146 -9.58 9.21 -13.94
C ARG A 146 -10.62 8.56 -14.87
N LYS A 147 -10.56 7.24 -15.03
CA LYS A 147 -11.54 6.47 -15.82
C LYS A 147 -12.79 6.18 -15.02
#